data_ace6ff10e8f5fb6185cefd2864d803a8
#
_entry.id   ace6ff10e8f5fb6185cefd2864d803a8
#
_cell.length_a   1.000
_cell.length_b   1.000
_cell.length_c   1.000
_cell.angle_alpha   90.00
_cell.angle_beta   90.00
_cell.angle_gamma   90.00
#
_symmetry.space_group_name_H-M   'P 1'
#
loop_
_entity.id
_entity.type
_entity.pdbx_description
1 polymer ?
#
loop_
_entity_poly.entity_id
_entity_poly.type
_entity_poly.pdbx_seq_one_letter_code
_entity_poly.pdbx_strand_id
1 'polypeptide(L)'
;AEPDIAKPMNMAFDTRGRLWVTSSTEYPYPAPDDRTPQDTIKILEDTNGDGRADNITTFADGLNIPMGLYPYDGGVICFSIPYVWNLRDTDGDDRCDLREKLYGPFDCSRDTHGMCNSFTRGLDGWLYACHGFNNQSTVAGKDGHIVTLQSGNVFRMRLDGSRIEHVSH
;
A
#
# COMPACT_ATOMS: atom_id res chain seq x y z
N ALA A 1 -16.82 1.58 -9.21
CA ALA A 1 -17.85 2.38 -8.57
C ALA A 1 -18.61 1.53 -7.55
N GLU A 2 -19.35 2.17 -6.67
CA GLU A 2 -20.21 1.44 -5.73
C GLU A 2 -21.16 0.49 -6.48
N PRO A 3 -21.46 -0.68 -5.91
CA PRO A 3 -21.04 -1.14 -4.57
C PRO A 3 -19.66 -1.80 -4.53
N ASP A 4 -18.99 -2.00 -5.64
CA ASP A 4 -17.77 -2.80 -5.73
C ASP A 4 -16.56 -2.09 -5.11
N ILE A 5 -16.49 -0.78 -5.26
CA ILE A 5 -15.41 0.07 -4.71
C ILE A 5 -16.05 1.16 -3.87
N ALA A 6 -15.69 1.21 -2.59
CA ALA A 6 -16.09 2.28 -1.68
C ALA A 6 -15.28 3.57 -1.98
N LYS A 7 -14.50 4.08 -1.02
CA LYS A 7 -13.61 5.23 -1.26
C LYS A 7 -12.31 4.75 -1.90
N PRO A 8 -12.06 4.96 -3.20
CA PRO A 8 -10.77 4.61 -3.81
C PRO A 8 -9.69 5.56 -3.29
N MET A 9 -8.64 5.01 -2.67
CA MET A 9 -7.55 5.81 -2.11
C MET A 9 -6.37 5.89 -3.08
N ASN A 10 -5.98 4.77 -3.67
CA ASN A 10 -4.92 4.70 -4.68
C ASN A 10 -5.28 3.69 -5.78
N MET A 11 -4.64 3.86 -6.94
CA MET A 11 -4.75 2.92 -8.04
C MET A 11 -3.43 2.80 -8.79
N ALA A 12 -3.20 1.62 -9.36
CA ALA A 12 -2.04 1.33 -10.20
C ALA A 12 -2.38 0.22 -11.20
N PHE A 13 -1.72 0.21 -12.34
CA PHE A 13 -1.80 -0.91 -13.28
C PHE A 13 -0.67 -1.90 -13.05
N ASP A 14 -0.96 -3.18 -13.17
CA ASP A 14 0.07 -4.21 -13.23
C ASP A 14 0.59 -4.42 -14.67
N THR A 15 1.58 -5.30 -14.83
CA THR A 15 2.18 -5.61 -16.13
C THR A 15 1.24 -6.35 -17.09
N ARG A 16 0.11 -6.86 -16.60
CA ARG A 16 -0.96 -7.49 -17.38
C ARG A 16 -2.03 -6.49 -17.82
N GLY A 17 -1.92 -5.21 -17.41
CA GLY A 17 -2.90 -4.16 -17.71
C GLY A 17 -4.11 -4.16 -16.79
N ARG A 18 -4.12 -4.93 -15.71
CA ARG A 18 -5.22 -4.95 -14.73
C ARG A 18 -5.09 -3.78 -13.77
N LEU A 19 -6.22 -3.19 -13.41
CA LEU A 19 -6.27 -2.07 -12.48
C LEU A 19 -6.38 -2.58 -11.04
N TRP A 20 -5.40 -2.23 -10.23
CA TRP A 20 -5.39 -2.46 -8.79
C TRP A 20 -5.88 -1.22 -8.06
N VAL A 21 -6.82 -1.38 -7.12
CA VAL A 21 -7.45 -0.27 -6.40
C VAL A 21 -7.50 -0.58 -4.92
N THR A 22 -7.03 0.36 -4.09
CA THR A 22 -7.30 0.34 -2.65
C THR A 22 -8.67 0.93 -2.39
N SER A 23 -9.50 0.24 -1.63
CA SER A 23 -10.87 0.62 -1.32
C SER A 23 -11.07 0.71 0.19
N SER A 24 -11.39 1.90 0.69
CA SER A 24 -11.52 2.14 2.12
C SER A 24 -12.95 2.48 2.53
N THR A 25 -13.38 1.88 3.62
CA THR A 25 -14.54 2.27 4.42
C THR A 25 -14.12 2.96 5.71
N GLU A 26 -12.89 2.66 6.20
CA GLU A 26 -12.34 3.20 7.44
C GLU A 26 -11.97 4.68 7.32
N TYR A 27 -11.38 5.10 6.19
CA TYR A 27 -10.91 6.48 6.03
C TYR A 27 -12.01 7.52 6.33
N PRO A 28 -11.74 8.59 7.13
CA PRO A 28 -10.41 9.03 7.57
C PRO A 28 -9.97 8.50 8.95
N TYR A 29 -10.76 7.70 9.62
CA TYR A 29 -10.46 7.22 10.97
C TYR A 29 -10.09 5.75 10.93
N PRO A 30 -8.87 5.36 11.42
CA PRO A 30 -8.48 3.96 11.41
C PRO A 30 -9.43 3.11 12.26
N ALA A 31 -9.56 1.86 11.87
CA ALA A 31 -10.28 0.89 12.69
C ALA A 31 -9.67 0.83 14.09
N PRO A 32 -10.49 0.82 15.14
CA PRO A 32 -10.01 0.66 16.51
C PRO A 32 -9.41 -0.74 16.73
N ASP A 33 -8.56 -0.88 17.74
CA ASP A 33 -7.81 -2.12 18.01
C ASP A 33 -8.69 -3.34 18.36
N ASP A 34 -9.94 -3.09 18.79
CA ASP A 34 -10.89 -4.13 19.17
C ASP A 34 -11.71 -4.71 18.00
N ARG A 35 -11.47 -4.22 16.78
CA ARG A 35 -12.18 -4.64 15.57
C ARG A 35 -11.21 -4.88 14.40
N THR A 36 -11.44 -5.96 13.68
CA THR A 36 -10.74 -6.19 12.41
C THR A 36 -11.10 -5.10 11.39
N PRO A 37 -10.11 -4.43 10.78
CA PRO A 37 -10.33 -3.49 9.70
C PRO A 37 -11.03 -4.13 8.50
N GLN A 38 -11.78 -3.36 7.71
CA GLN A 38 -12.60 -3.86 6.62
C GLN A 38 -12.17 -3.36 5.23
N ASP A 39 -11.10 -2.60 5.17
CA ASP A 39 -10.61 -2.08 3.90
C ASP A 39 -9.97 -3.19 3.04
N THR A 40 -9.99 -2.97 1.73
CA THR A 40 -9.59 -3.99 0.76
C THR A 40 -8.67 -3.43 -0.32
N ILE A 41 -7.95 -4.34 -0.98
CA ILE A 41 -7.35 -4.11 -2.30
C ILE A 41 -8.09 -5.00 -3.29
N LYS A 42 -8.48 -4.41 -4.42
CA LYS A 42 -9.21 -5.10 -5.48
C LYS A 42 -8.46 -5.05 -6.80
N ILE A 43 -8.60 -6.10 -7.58
CA ILE A 43 -8.13 -6.20 -8.96
C ILE A 43 -9.36 -6.10 -9.87
N LEU A 44 -9.30 -5.17 -10.82
CA LEU A 44 -10.31 -4.97 -11.83
C LEU A 44 -9.72 -5.32 -13.20
N GLU A 45 -10.40 -6.16 -13.94
CA GLU A 45 -9.97 -6.64 -15.23
C GLU A 45 -11.05 -6.41 -16.30
N ASP A 46 -10.67 -5.77 -17.40
CA ASP A 46 -11.44 -5.64 -18.61
C ASP A 46 -11.02 -6.79 -19.53
N THR A 47 -11.85 -7.82 -19.63
CA THR A 47 -11.51 -9.05 -20.36
C THR A 47 -11.90 -8.99 -21.82
N ASN A 48 -12.79 -8.07 -22.19
CA ASN A 48 -13.34 -7.93 -23.55
C ASN A 48 -12.81 -6.69 -24.30
N GLY A 49 -12.13 -5.77 -23.60
CA GLY A 49 -11.52 -4.57 -24.18
C GLY A 49 -12.51 -3.42 -24.44
N ASP A 50 -13.64 -3.38 -23.74
CA ASP A 50 -14.67 -2.34 -23.93
C ASP A 50 -14.47 -1.11 -23.02
N GLY A 51 -13.43 -1.11 -22.16
CA GLY A 51 -13.12 -0.06 -21.22
C GLY A 51 -13.89 -0.14 -19.90
N ARG A 52 -14.53 -1.27 -19.63
CA ARG A 52 -15.20 -1.57 -18.36
C ARG A 52 -14.65 -2.84 -17.73
N ALA A 53 -14.56 -2.87 -16.44
CA ALA A 53 -14.16 -4.10 -15.76
C ALA A 53 -15.30 -5.11 -15.76
N ASP A 54 -15.03 -6.30 -16.33
CA ASP A 54 -15.94 -7.45 -16.31
C ASP A 54 -15.71 -8.32 -15.10
N ASN A 55 -14.47 -8.35 -14.59
CA ASN A 55 -14.09 -9.15 -13.44
C ASN A 55 -13.52 -8.26 -12.34
N ILE A 56 -14.01 -8.45 -11.10
CA ILE A 56 -13.55 -7.73 -9.92
C ILE A 56 -13.25 -8.73 -8.82
N THR A 57 -11.97 -8.88 -8.50
CA THR A 57 -11.49 -9.80 -7.44
C THR A 57 -11.06 -9.00 -6.22
N THR A 58 -11.48 -9.41 -5.04
CA THR A 58 -10.89 -8.91 -3.80
C THR A 58 -9.57 -9.66 -3.56
N PHE A 59 -8.46 -8.96 -3.80
CA PHE A 59 -7.12 -9.51 -3.62
C PHE A 59 -6.75 -9.64 -2.14
N ALA A 60 -6.98 -8.59 -1.36
CA ALA A 60 -6.70 -8.58 0.07
C ALA A 60 -7.77 -7.80 0.82
N ASP A 61 -8.09 -8.27 2.02
CA ASP A 61 -9.03 -7.66 2.97
C ASP A 61 -8.36 -7.43 4.34
N GLY A 62 -9.12 -6.98 5.32
CA GLY A 62 -8.61 -6.76 6.68
C GLY A 62 -7.53 -5.69 6.75
N LEU A 63 -7.52 -4.75 5.81
CA LEU A 63 -6.58 -3.64 5.74
C LEU A 63 -7.14 -2.40 6.43
N ASN A 64 -6.24 -1.54 6.90
CA ASN A 64 -6.59 -0.33 7.64
C ASN A 64 -6.07 0.90 6.89
N ILE A 65 -6.94 1.62 6.20
CA ILE A 65 -6.65 2.77 5.34
C ILE A 65 -5.49 2.46 4.39
N PRO A 66 -5.66 1.51 3.44
CA PRO A 66 -4.59 1.16 2.53
C PRO A 66 -4.29 2.31 1.57
N MET A 67 -3.03 2.75 1.58
CA MET A 67 -2.48 3.79 0.71
C MET A 67 -1.19 3.32 0.09
N GLY A 68 -0.70 4.04 -0.92
CA GLY A 68 0.51 3.63 -1.62
C GLY A 68 0.35 2.22 -2.19
N LEU A 69 0.41 2.08 -3.48
CA LEU A 69 0.10 0.83 -4.15
C LEU A 69 1.11 0.61 -5.27
N TYR A 70 1.82 -0.50 -5.20
CA TYR A 70 2.77 -0.90 -6.23
C TYR A 70 2.62 -2.39 -6.54
N PRO A 71 1.89 -2.78 -7.61
CA PRO A 71 1.79 -4.18 -8.04
C PRO A 71 3.17 -4.75 -8.37
N TYR A 72 3.52 -5.88 -7.77
CA TYR A 72 4.85 -6.46 -7.87
C TYR A 72 4.85 -7.96 -7.55
N ASP A 73 5.51 -8.75 -8.40
CA ASP A 73 5.85 -10.16 -8.16
C ASP A 73 4.67 -11.05 -7.70
N GLY A 74 3.58 -11.03 -8.46
CA GLY A 74 2.38 -11.81 -8.13
C GLY A 74 1.56 -11.25 -6.97
N GLY A 75 1.77 -9.98 -6.62
CA GLY A 75 1.06 -9.34 -5.53
C GLY A 75 1.23 -7.83 -5.54
N VAL A 76 1.33 -7.23 -4.36
CA VAL A 76 1.40 -5.78 -4.22
C VAL A 76 2.20 -5.36 -2.98
N ILE A 77 3.04 -4.35 -3.13
CA ILE A 77 3.56 -3.60 -1.98
C ILE A 77 2.63 -2.43 -1.73
N CYS A 78 2.11 -2.34 -0.51
CA CYS A 78 1.19 -1.27 -0.11
C CYS A 78 1.48 -0.81 1.32
N PHE A 79 1.06 0.40 1.63
CA PHE A 79 0.93 0.84 3.02
C PHE A 79 -0.47 0.48 3.52
N SER A 80 -0.55 -0.09 4.71
CA SER A 80 -1.77 -0.21 5.49
C SER A 80 -1.39 -0.05 6.95
N ILE A 81 -2.01 0.90 7.62
CA ILE A 81 -1.65 1.35 8.97
C ILE A 81 -1.34 0.17 9.87
N PRO A 82 -0.20 0.19 10.57
CA PRO A 82 0.88 1.18 10.51
C PRO A 82 2.13 0.70 9.72
N TYR A 83 1.98 -0.25 8.80
CA TYR A 83 3.11 -0.90 8.13
C TYR A 83 3.07 -0.75 6.61
N VAL A 84 4.26 -0.79 5.99
CA VAL A 84 4.39 -1.18 4.59
C VAL A 84 4.42 -2.70 4.52
N TRP A 85 3.55 -3.26 3.69
CA TRP A 85 3.33 -4.68 3.53
C TRP A 85 3.75 -5.16 2.16
N ASN A 86 4.23 -6.39 2.08
CA ASN A 86 4.29 -7.19 0.87
C ASN A 86 3.16 -8.23 0.97
N LEU A 87 2.18 -8.10 0.13
CA LEU A 87 1.02 -8.97 0.04
C LEU A 87 1.14 -9.78 -1.25
N ARG A 88 1.13 -11.10 -1.16
CA ARG A 88 1.37 -11.98 -2.31
C ARG A 88 0.29 -13.04 -2.45
N ASP A 89 0.04 -13.37 -3.70
CA ASP A 89 -0.64 -14.57 -4.14
C ASP A 89 0.44 -15.59 -4.50
N THR A 90 0.48 -16.74 -3.83
CA THR A 90 1.50 -17.77 -4.04
C THR A 90 0.97 -18.99 -4.79
N ASP A 91 -0.34 -19.12 -4.98
CA ASP A 91 -0.98 -20.23 -5.67
C ASP A 91 -1.67 -19.85 -6.99
N GLY A 92 -1.76 -18.53 -7.29
CA GLY A 92 -2.21 -18.02 -8.58
C GLY A 92 -3.72 -17.83 -8.72
N ASP A 93 -4.44 -17.69 -7.59
CA ASP A 93 -5.89 -17.51 -7.58
C ASP A 93 -6.33 -16.03 -7.51
N ASP A 94 -5.37 -15.09 -7.64
CA ASP A 94 -5.54 -13.65 -7.49
C ASP A 94 -6.03 -13.21 -6.08
N ARG A 95 -5.70 -14.00 -5.05
CA ARG A 95 -5.97 -13.69 -3.64
C ARG A 95 -4.70 -13.72 -2.80
N CYS A 96 -4.63 -12.84 -1.82
CA CYS A 96 -3.48 -12.74 -0.93
C CYS A 96 -3.49 -13.85 0.11
N ASP A 97 -2.56 -14.77 0.03
CA ASP A 97 -2.31 -15.85 0.99
C ASP A 97 -1.03 -15.63 1.83
N LEU A 98 -0.13 -14.74 1.41
CA LEU A 98 1.08 -14.38 2.14
C LEU A 98 1.12 -12.89 2.47
N ARG A 99 1.29 -12.56 3.76
CA ARG A 99 1.38 -11.18 4.26
C ARG A 99 2.68 -10.98 5.03
N GLU A 100 3.58 -10.16 4.52
CA GLU A 100 4.86 -9.85 5.14
C GLU A 100 4.96 -8.35 5.46
N LYS A 101 5.33 -8.02 6.72
CA LYS A 101 5.68 -6.63 7.08
C LYS A 101 7.06 -6.31 6.58
N LEU A 102 7.19 -5.30 5.72
CA LEU A 102 8.48 -4.84 5.22
C LEU A 102 9.07 -3.73 6.08
N TYR A 103 8.27 -2.72 6.40
CA TYR A 103 8.72 -1.54 7.16
C TYR A 103 7.64 -1.05 8.12
N GLY A 104 8.06 -0.46 9.22
CA GLY A 104 7.20 0.16 10.23
C GLY A 104 7.52 -0.26 11.66
N PRO A 105 6.71 0.12 12.66
CA PRO A 105 5.48 0.90 12.47
C PRO A 105 5.77 2.36 12.09
N PHE A 106 4.93 2.92 11.24
CA PHE A 106 4.87 4.36 10.99
C PHE A 106 3.88 5.01 11.94
N ASP A 107 4.21 6.23 12.40
CA ASP A 107 3.33 6.99 13.27
C ASP A 107 2.06 7.41 12.53
N CYS A 108 0.91 7.17 13.12
CA CYS A 108 -0.41 7.57 12.65
C CYS A 108 -1.23 8.30 13.74
N SER A 109 -0.56 8.73 14.81
CA SER A 109 -1.24 9.25 16.02
C SER A 109 -1.83 10.64 15.85
N ARG A 110 -1.32 11.43 14.91
CA ARG A 110 -1.71 12.83 14.72
C ARG A 110 -2.57 13.02 13.47
N ASP A 111 -2.31 12.26 12.43
CA ASP A 111 -2.99 12.41 11.15
C ASP A 111 -2.99 11.10 10.35
N THR A 112 -4.09 10.81 9.70
CA THR A 112 -4.27 9.65 8.82
C THR A 112 -4.57 10.03 7.38
N HIS A 113 -4.65 11.34 7.05
CA HIS A 113 -4.95 11.82 5.71
C HIS A 113 -3.74 11.74 4.77
N GLY A 114 -2.55 11.91 5.29
CA GLY A 114 -1.34 11.98 4.51
C GLY A 114 -0.32 10.93 4.92
N MET A 115 -0.72 9.67 5.08
CA MET A 115 0.19 8.57 5.41
C MET A 115 1.14 8.24 4.24
N CYS A 116 1.89 7.14 4.34
CA CYS A 116 2.81 6.73 3.29
C CYS A 116 2.07 6.46 1.97
N ASN A 117 2.39 7.22 0.94
CA ASN A 117 1.70 7.16 -0.36
C ASN A 117 2.65 7.40 -1.54
N SER A 118 2.07 7.49 -2.75
CA SER A 118 2.81 7.81 -3.99
C SER A 118 3.93 6.82 -4.30
N PHE A 119 3.68 5.53 -4.13
CA PHE A 119 4.66 4.47 -4.40
C PHE A 119 5.04 4.45 -5.88
N THR A 120 6.31 4.75 -6.16
CA THR A 120 6.83 4.85 -7.52
C THR A 120 8.16 4.13 -7.63
N ARG A 121 8.28 3.18 -8.56
CA ARG A 121 9.53 2.48 -8.83
C ARG A 121 10.49 3.36 -9.60
N GLY A 122 11.67 3.61 -9.03
CA GLY A 122 12.75 4.29 -9.72
C GLY A 122 13.53 3.38 -10.67
N LEU A 123 14.20 3.96 -11.66
CA LEU A 123 15.09 3.24 -12.58
C LEU A 123 16.32 2.65 -11.87
N ASP A 124 16.65 3.16 -10.69
CA ASP A 124 17.73 2.69 -9.80
C ASP A 124 17.35 1.46 -8.97
N GLY A 125 16.13 0.96 -9.18
CA GLY A 125 15.65 -0.23 -8.50
C GLY A 125 15.11 0.00 -7.08
N TRP A 126 14.93 1.23 -6.64
CA TRP A 126 14.27 1.59 -5.39
C TRP A 126 12.79 1.89 -5.56
N LEU A 127 12.01 1.65 -4.55
CA LEU A 127 10.63 2.13 -4.44
C LEU A 127 10.64 3.44 -3.66
N TYR A 128 10.22 4.52 -4.31
CA TYR A 128 10.08 5.84 -3.72
C TYR A 128 8.69 6.02 -3.14
N ALA A 129 8.59 6.77 -2.05
CA ALA A 129 7.34 7.06 -1.37
C ALA A 129 7.39 8.41 -0.67
N CYS A 130 6.21 8.97 -0.37
CA CYS A 130 6.07 10.15 0.45
C CYS A 130 5.62 9.77 1.85
N HIS A 131 6.26 10.36 2.87
CA HIS A 131 5.78 10.33 4.24
C HIS A 131 4.89 11.54 4.46
N GLY A 132 3.71 11.30 4.97
CA GLY A 132 2.67 12.30 5.01
C GLY A 132 2.79 13.34 6.10
N PHE A 133 1.81 14.18 6.08
CA PHE A 133 1.70 15.37 6.89
C PHE A 133 1.56 15.05 8.40
N ASN A 134 2.18 15.89 9.24
CA ASN A 134 1.98 15.98 10.69
C ASN A 134 2.49 14.82 11.58
N ASN A 135 2.83 13.68 11.02
CA ASN A 135 3.38 12.55 11.77
C ASN A 135 4.91 12.58 11.79
N GLN A 136 5.48 11.86 12.76
CA GLN A 136 6.92 11.62 12.84
C GLN A 136 7.15 10.12 13.06
N SER A 137 7.86 9.49 12.14
CA SER A 137 8.12 8.05 12.16
C SER A 137 9.62 7.77 12.24
N THR A 138 10.01 6.83 13.09
CA THR A 138 11.37 6.29 13.11
C THR A 138 11.29 4.83 12.70
N VAL A 139 11.85 4.50 11.54
CA VAL A 139 11.70 3.20 10.89
C VAL A 139 13.06 2.63 10.52
N ALA A 140 13.21 1.32 10.65
CA ALA A 140 14.42 0.60 10.30
C ALA A 140 14.20 -0.36 9.13
N GLY A 141 15.22 -0.56 8.30
CA GLY A 141 15.32 -1.69 7.38
C GLY A 141 15.85 -2.95 8.10
N LYS A 142 15.75 -4.11 7.45
CA LYS A 142 16.30 -5.38 7.96
C LYS A 142 17.83 -5.36 8.15
N ASP A 143 18.52 -4.44 7.44
CA ASP A 143 19.97 -4.19 7.59
C ASP A 143 20.33 -3.36 8.85
N GLY A 144 19.31 -2.91 9.61
CA GLY A 144 19.48 -2.09 10.80
C GLY A 144 19.66 -0.59 10.52
N HIS A 145 19.62 -0.15 9.25
CA HIS A 145 19.64 1.27 8.94
C HIS A 145 18.33 1.93 9.37
N ILE A 146 18.45 3.00 10.16
CA ILE A 146 17.33 3.72 10.76
C ILE A 146 17.18 5.08 10.09
N VAL A 147 15.94 5.45 9.76
CA VAL A 147 15.59 6.79 9.30
C VAL A 147 14.51 7.40 10.20
N THR A 148 14.60 8.71 10.41
CA THR A 148 13.51 9.48 11.01
C THR A 148 12.89 10.33 9.90
N LEU A 149 11.60 10.13 9.69
CA LEU A 149 10.77 10.82 8.72
C LEU A 149 9.79 11.71 9.45
N GLN A 150 9.61 12.90 8.95
CA GLN A 150 8.62 13.84 9.46
C GLN A 150 7.93 14.52 8.28
N SER A 151 6.87 15.20 8.54
CA SER A 151 6.00 15.91 7.62
C SER A 151 6.63 16.27 6.26
N GLY A 152 6.09 15.71 5.18
CA GLY A 152 6.48 16.08 3.80
C GLY A 152 7.78 15.47 3.28
N ASN A 153 8.31 14.43 3.92
CA ASN A 153 9.51 13.75 3.43
C ASN A 153 9.26 12.84 2.23
N VAL A 154 10.21 12.83 1.30
CA VAL A 154 10.36 11.74 0.33
C VAL A 154 11.39 10.76 0.89
N PHE A 155 11.06 9.48 0.86
CA PHE A 155 11.95 8.39 1.22
C PHE A 155 11.97 7.32 0.12
N ARG A 156 12.95 6.43 0.18
CA ARG A 156 13.02 5.26 -0.70
C ARG A 156 13.30 4.00 0.09
N MET A 157 12.85 2.88 -0.45
CA MET A 157 12.97 1.59 0.22
C MET A 157 13.26 0.46 -0.76
N ARG A 158 13.93 -0.59 -0.29
CA ARG A 158 14.09 -1.83 -1.04
C ARG A 158 12.81 -2.66 -0.95
N LEU A 159 12.48 -3.37 -2.04
CA LEU A 159 11.26 -4.19 -2.12
C LEU A 159 11.26 -5.41 -1.19
N ASP A 160 12.43 -5.83 -0.73
CA ASP A 160 12.64 -6.97 0.18
C ASP A 160 12.65 -6.59 1.68
N GLY A 161 12.43 -5.30 1.99
CA GLY A 161 12.48 -4.79 3.35
C GLY A 161 13.90 -4.55 3.88
N SER A 162 14.93 -4.75 3.06
CA SER A 162 16.33 -4.71 3.54
C SER A 162 16.76 -3.32 3.99
N ARG A 163 16.37 -2.27 3.27
CA ARG A 163 16.86 -0.92 3.54
C ARG A 163 15.85 0.16 3.21
N ILE A 164 15.80 1.18 4.05
CA ILE A 164 15.02 2.41 3.88
C ILE A 164 15.94 3.62 4.01
N GLU A 165 15.75 4.65 3.19
CA GLU A 165 16.59 5.86 3.18
C GLU A 165 15.73 7.12 3.01
N HIS A 166 16.10 8.19 3.71
CA HIS A 166 15.56 9.53 3.48
C HIS A 166 16.14 10.10 2.18
N VAL A 167 15.32 10.76 1.37
CA VAL A 167 15.74 11.37 0.10
C VAL A 167 15.69 12.89 0.19
N SER A 168 14.55 13.46 0.55
CA SER A 168 14.37 14.92 0.61
C SER A 168 13.16 15.34 1.46
N HIS A 169 13.14 16.60 1.82
CA HIS A 169 11.97 17.30 2.33
C HIS A 169 11.15 17.90 1.19
#